data_ee368a16787ec56529050c56c4075986
#
_entry.id   ee368a16787ec56529050c56c4075986
#
_cell.length_a   1.000
_cell.length_b   1.000
_cell.length_c   1.000
_cell.angle_alpha   90.00
_cell.angle_beta   90.00
_cell.angle_gamma   90.00
#
_symmetry.space_group_name_H-M   'P 1'
#
loop_
_entity.id
_entity.type
_entity.pdbx_description
1 polymer ?
#
loop_
_entity_poly.entity_id
_entity_poly.type
_entity_poly.pdbx_seq_one_letter_code
_entity_poly.pdbx_strand_id
1 'polypeptide(L)'
;VVAALKKSIGFAALLCLWCMALGAEGDAKTAESRIGNLIVEVRARATPPGISVGAIYFSVKNAGSSADRLLSVSTPVAGKVELHESRLVNGVMEMREVASVECPAGATVKATPGGLHVMLLGLTAPLAAGSDFSVSLHFRDAGVLTLKVPVT
;
A
#
# COMPACT_ATOMS: atom_id res chain seq x y z
N VAL A 1 -68.53 44.51 -17.99
CA VAL A 1 -67.45 43.76 -18.57
C VAL A 1 -66.31 43.74 -17.57
N VAL A 2 -66.10 42.60 -16.91
CA VAL A 2 -65.17 42.49 -15.81
C VAL A 2 -64.13 41.48 -16.22
N ALA A 3 -62.86 41.88 -16.27
CA ALA A 3 -61.73 41.04 -16.55
C ALA A 3 -61.19 40.40 -15.24
N ALA A 4 -61.21 39.10 -15.16
CA ALA A 4 -60.68 38.37 -14.02
C ALA A 4 -59.20 38.15 -14.13
N LEU A 5 -58.48 38.65 -13.13
CA LEU A 5 -57.02 38.47 -12.98
C LEU A 5 -56.72 37.16 -12.22
N LYS A 6 -56.23 36.15 -12.88
CA LYS A 6 -55.72 34.93 -12.25
C LYS A 6 -54.31 35.15 -11.70
N LYS A 7 -54.18 35.15 -10.37
CA LYS A 7 -52.89 35.06 -9.69
C LYS A 7 -52.37 33.61 -9.77
N SER A 8 -51.25 33.44 -10.44
CA SER A 8 -50.47 32.22 -10.43
C SER A 8 -49.61 32.18 -9.16
N ILE A 9 -49.86 31.20 -8.31
CA ILE A 9 -49.07 30.94 -7.11
C ILE A 9 -47.88 30.07 -7.53
N GLY A 10 -46.67 30.65 -7.52
CA GLY A 10 -45.43 29.94 -7.77
C GLY A 10 -45.13 29.01 -6.63
N PHE A 11 -45.05 27.74 -6.93
CA PHE A 11 -44.59 26.68 -6.02
C PHE A 11 -43.06 26.74 -5.97
N ALA A 12 -42.51 27.33 -4.92
CA ALA A 12 -41.08 27.31 -4.66
C ALA A 12 -40.68 25.90 -4.23
N ALA A 13 -40.11 25.14 -5.15
CA ALA A 13 -39.46 23.85 -4.84
C ALA A 13 -38.21 24.08 -4.00
N LEU A 14 -38.31 23.76 -2.72
CA LEU A 14 -37.18 23.70 -1.80
C LEU A 14 -36.30 22.49 -2.20
N LEU A 15 -35.26 22.70 -3.00
CA LEU A 15 -34.23 21.69 -3.23
C LEU A 15 -33.40 21.58 -1.94
N CYS A 16 -33.72 20.56 -1.13
CA CYS A 16 -32.81 20.09 -0.09
C CYS A 16 -31.51 19.57 -0.76
N LEU A 17 -30.49 20.38 -0.74
CA LEU A 17 -29.12 19.96 -1.03
C LEU A 17 -28.67 19.05 0.10
N TRP A 18 -28.91 17.73 -0.05
CA TRP A 18 -28.28 16.72 0.78
C TRP A 18 -26.83 16.65 0.33
N CYS A 19 -25.99 17.42 1.01
CA CYS A 19 -24.55 17.30 0.90
C CYS A 19 -24.16 15.91 1.43
N MET A 20 -24.09 14.91 0.53
CA MET A 20 -23.39 13.67 0.83
C MET A 20 -21.93 14.05 1.12
N ALA A 21 -21.59 14.12 2.40
CA ALA A 21 -20.22 14.05 2.83
C ALA A 21 -19.72 12.66 2.40
N LEU A 22 -19.09 12.57 1.22
CA LEU A 22 -18.21 11.46 0.91
C LEU A 22 -17.15 11.49 2.01
N GLY A 23 -17.22 10.50 2.91
CA GLY A 23 -16.14 10.21 3.81
C GLY A 23 -14.90 10.02 2.96
N ALA A 24 -13.94 10.92 3.09
CA ALA A 24 -12.58 10.70 2.63
C ALA A 24 -12.04 9.54 3.49
N GLU A 25 -12.18 8.31 3.01
CA GLU A 25 -11.30 7.23 3.41
C GLU A 25 -9.92 7.74 3.08
N GLY A 26 -9.16 8.06 4.13
CA GLY A 26 -7.79 8.51 3.98
C GLY A 26 -7.01 7.43 3.24
N ASP A 27 -6.81 7.61 1.95
CA ASP A 27 -5.94 6.77 1.15
C ASP A 27 -4.58 6.74 1.83
N ALA A 28 -4.24 5.59 2.41
CA ALA A 28 -2.92 5.37 2.99
C ALA A 28 -1.92 5.65 1.89
N LYS A 29 -1.15 6.72 2.05
CA LYS A 29 -0.16 7.16 1.07
C LYS A 29 0.72 5.99 0.69
N THR A 30 0.79 5.69 -0.60
CA THR A 30 1.55 4.59 -1.16
C THR A 30 2.51 5.16 -2.22
N ALA A 31 3.75 4.69 -2.25
CA ALA A 31 4.65 5.01 -3.34
C ALA A 31 4.42 4.02 -4.48
N GLU A 32 4.12 4.52 -5.66
CA GLU A 32 4.06 3.74 -6.90
C GLU A 32 5.29 4.01 -7.75
N SER A 33 5.84 2.96 -8.34
CA SER A 33 6.94 3.05 -9.28
C SER A 33 6.89 1.89 -10.27
N ARG A 34 7.70 1.96 -11.32
CA ARG A 34 7.72 0.95 -12.38
C ARG A 34 9.16 0.58 -12.73
N ILE A 35 9.38 -0.71 -12.96
CA ILE A 35 10.63 -1.22 -13.53
C ILE A 35 10.30 -2.32 -14.54
N GLY A 36 10.68 -2.10 -15.80
CA GLY A 36 10.27 -2.99 -16.90
C GLY A 36 8.75 -3.14 -16.97
N ASN A 37 8.28 -4.36 -16.90
CA ASN A 37 6.86 -4.71 -16.89
C ASN A 37 6.23 -4.78 -15.48
N LEU A 38 7.01 -4.52 -14.43
CA LEU A 38 6.53 -4.55 -13.06
C LEU A 38 6.04 -3.17 -12.62
N ILE A 39 4.82 -3.12 -12.12
CA ILE A 39 4.24 -1.96 -11.44
C ILE A 39 4.27 -2.28 -9.95
N VAL A 40 4.97 -1.46 -9.17
CA VAL A 40 5.26 -1.71 -7.77
C VAL A 40 4.69 -0.58 -6.91
N GLU A 41 3.87 -0.94 -5.96
CA GLU A 41 3.34 -0.05 -4.93
C GLU A 41 3.92 -0.48 -3.58
N VAL A 42 4.40 0.48 -2.78
CA VAL A 42 5.03 0.19 -1.50
C VAL A 42 4.61 1.21 -0.44
N ARG A 43 4.40 0.74 0.78
CA ARG A 43 4.18 1.57 1.97
C ARG A 43 4.79 0.91 3.19
N ALA A 44 5.15 1.69 4.19
CA ALA A 44 5.62 1.20 5.47
C ALA A 44 4.63 1.56 6.58
N ARG A 45 4.58 0.74 7.63
CA ARG A 45 3.79 1.02 8.82
C ARG A 45 4.60 1.85 9.81
N ALA A 46 3.98 2.89 10.37
CA ALA A 46 4.57 3.66 11.46
C ALA A 46 4.85 2.77 12.68
N THR A 47 5.96 3.05 13.37
CA THR A 47 6.34 2.32 14.59
C THR A 47 6.34 3.25 15.80
N PRO A 48 5.84 2.79 16.96
CA PRO A 48 5.96 3.53 18.21
C PRO A 48 7.44 3.75 18.61
N PRO A 49 7.73 4.78 19.42
CA PRO A 49 9.06 4.95 20.01
C PRO A 49 9.52 3.70 20.80
N GLY A 50 10.80 3.35 20.67
CA GLY A 50 11.38 2.19 21.36
C GLY A 50 11.18 0.86 20.67
N ILE A 51 10.43 0.79 19.56
CA ILE A 51 10.26 -0.41 18.76
C ILE A 51 11.34 -0.45 17.69
N SER A 52 12.14 -1.52 17.67
CA SER A 52 13.23 -1.75 16.71
C SER A 52 12.85 -2.65 15.53
N VAL A 53 11.57 -2.98 15.41
CA VAL A 53 11.02 -3.85 14.35
C VAL A 53 9.95 -3.08 13.58
N GLY A 54 10.02 -3.12 12.25
CA GLY A 54 9.06 -2.50 11.36
C GLY A 54 8.57 -3.44 10.27
N ALA A 55 7.57 -3.01 9.52
CA ALA A 55 7.03 -3.76 8.40
C ALA A 55 6.82 -2.87 7.18
N ILE A 56 7.15 -3.43 6.00
CA ILE A 56 6.82 -2.87 4.70
C ILE A 56 5.82 -3.81 4.02
N TYR A 57 4.82 -3.22 3.40
CA TYR A 57 3.84 -3.88 2.57
C TYR A 57 3.97 -3.42 1.13
N PHE A 58 3.72 -4.30 0.19
CA PHE A 58 3.86 -3.98 -1.22
C PHE A 58 2.81 -4.69 -2.09
N SER A 59 2.63 -4.19 -3.29
CA SER A 59 1.91 -4.84 -4.38
C SER A 59 2.84 -4.82 -5.61
N VAL A 60 3.02 -5.96 -6.24
CA VAL A 60 3.76 -6.08 -7.50
C VAL A 60 2.83 -6.66 -8.54
N LYS A 61 2.45 -5.85 -9.53
CA LYS A 61 1.71 -6.29 -10.72
C LYS A 61 2.71 -6.53 -11.85
N ASN A 62 2.78 -7.77 -12.31
CA ASN A 62 3.56 -8.12 -13.48
C ASN A 62 2.68 -8.03 -14.74
N ALA A 63 2.85 -6.97 -15.52
CA ALA A 63 2.12 -6.74 -16.77
C ALA A 63 2.79 -7.42 -17.98
N GLY A 64 3.90 -8.14 -17.78
CA GLY A 64 4.63 -8.85 -18.81
C GLY A 64 4.11 -10.26 -19.07
N SER A 65 4.71 -10.91 -20.06
CA SER A 65 4.40 -12.29 -20.46
C SER A 65 5.30 -13.35 -19.82
N SER A 66 6.31 -12.92 -19.04
CA SER A 66 7.25 -13.81 -18.33
C SER A 66 7.17 -13.55 -16.84
N ALA A 67 7.31 -14.60 -16.04
CA ALA A 67 7.39 -14.48 -14.58
C ALA A 67 8.73 -13.83 -14.18
N ASP A 68 8.70 -13.04 -13.10
CA ASP A 68 9.89 -12.53 -12.42
C ASP A 68 9.86 -12.95 -10.95
N ARG A 69 10.85 -12.57 -10.17
CA ARG A 69 10.97 -12.95 -8.77
C ARG A 69 11.61 -11.83 -7.96
N LEU A 70 10.96 -11.43 -6.87
CA LEU A 70 11.57 -10.55 -5.87
C LEU A 70 12.52 -11.39 -5.00
N LEU A 71 13.81 -11.12 -5.10
CA LEU A 71 14.88 -11.89 -4.44
C LEU A 71 15.16 -11.35 -3.04
N SER A 72 15.17 -10.03 -2.88
CA SER A 72 15.46 -9.37 -1.60
C SER A 72 14.96 -7.93 -1.58
N VAL A 73 14.90 -7.38 -0.39
CA VAL A 73 14.62 -5.97 -0.14
C VAL A 73 15.72 -5.43 0.76
N SER A 74 16.18 -4.20 0.52
CA SER A 74 17.19 -3.54 1.35
C SER A 74 16.81 -2.10 1.64
N THR A 75 17.27 -1.61 2.80
CA THR A 75 17.07 -0.22 3.23
C THR A 75 18.16 0.17 4.23
N PRO A 76 18.61 1.45 4.25
CA PRO A 76 19.59 1.91 5.23
C PRO A 76 19.03 2.11 6.64
N VAL A 77 17.68 2.09 6.83
CA VAL A 77 17.05 2.35 8.13
C VAL A 77 16.97 1.13 9.04
N ALA A 78 17.34 -0.07 8.55
CA ALA A 78 17.29 -1.32 9.32
C ALA A 78 18.62 -2.08 9.22
N GLY A 79 18.99 -2.76 10.30
CA GLY A 79 20.18 -3.61 10.33
C GLY A 79 20.03 -4.91 9.54
N LYS A 80 18.80 -5.44 9.45
CA LYS A 80 18.45 -6.64 8.69
C LYS A 80 17.06 -6.49 8.07
N VAL A 81 16.90 -7.02 6.86
CA VAL A 81 15.62 -7.02 6.14
C VAL A 81 15.32 -8.43 5.67
N GLU A 82 14.12 -8.92 5.96
CA GLU A 82 13.69 -10.29 5.64
C GLU A 82 12.33 -10.28 4.97
N LEU A 83 12.12 -11.21 4.04
CA LEU A 83 10.81 -11.53 3.50
C LEU A 83 10.16 -12.58 4.38
N HIS A 84 9.00 -12.29 4.94
CA HIS A 84 8.26 -13.18 5.82
C HIS A 84 6.87 -13.49 5.30
N GLU A 85 6.40 -14.69 5.59
CA GLU A 85 5.03 -15.11 5.34
C GLU A 85 4.41 -15.59 6.64
N SER A 86 3.24 -15.01 6.98
CA SER A 86 2.42 -15.49 8.10
C SER A 86 1.32 -16.41 7.58
N ARG A 87 1.10 -17.53 8.27
CA ARG A 87 0.04 -18.50 7.97
C ARG A 87 -0.65 -18.94 9.25
N LEU A 88 -1.96 -19.15 9.17
CA LEU A 88 -2.71 -19.75 10.26
C LEU A 88 -2.66 -21.29 10.11
N VAL A 89 -1.98 -21.95 11.04
CA VAL A 89 -1.84 -23.43 11.05
C VAL A 89 -2.47 -23.95 12.33
N ASN A 90 -3.52 -24.76 12.22
CA ASN A 90 -4.25 -25.33 13.36
C ASN A 90 -4.68 -24.29 14.42
N GLY A 91 -5.09 -23.09 13.98
CA GLY A 91 -5.49 -22.00 14.88
C GLY A 91 -4.33 -21.19 15.48
N VAL A 92 -3.08 -21.51 15.16
CA VAL A 92 -1.88 -20.79 15.59
C VAL A 92 -1.31 -20.01 14.40
N MET A 93 -0.98 -18.73 14.61
CA MET A 93 -0.30 -17.92 13.60
C MET A 93 1.19 -18.26 13.60
N GLU A 94 1.65 -18.86 12.52
CA GLU A 94 3.06 -19.14 12.29
C GLU A 94 3.64 -18.12 11.31
N MET A 95 4.85 -17.63 11.59
CA MET A 95 5.61 -16.74 10.74
C MET A 95 6.92 -17.41 10.34
N ARG A 96 7.24 -17.37 9.05
CA ARG A 96 8.48 -17.93 8.52
C ARG A 96 9.13 -17.01 7.50
N GLU A 97 10.43 -17.02 7.46
CA GLU A 97 11.21 -16.40 6.39
C GLU A 97 11.00 -17.16 5.07
N VAL A 98 10.87 -16.41 3.96
CA VAL A 98 10.84 -16.95 2.61
C VAL A 98 12.01 -16.39 1.81
N ALA A 99 12.67 -17.23 1.03
CA ALA A 99 13.88 -16.85 0.30
C ALA A 99 13.60 -15.87 -0.85
N SER A 100 12.40 -15.88 -1.40
CA SER A 100 12.00 -15.01 -2.51
C SER A 100 10.49 -15.05 -2.73
N VAL A 101 9.98 -14.10 -3.49
CA VAL A 101 8.55 -14.00 -3.84
C VAL A 101 8.40 -14.09 -5.35
N GLU A 102 7.63 -15.06 -5.82
CA GLU A 102 7.30 -15.24 -7.24
C GLU A 102 6.35 -14.12 -7.69
N CYS A 103 6.61 -13.53 -8.87
CA CYS A 103 5.79 -12.55 -9.55
C CYS A 103 5.34 -13.12 -10.90
N PRO A 104 4.29 -13.97 -10.94
CA PRO A 104 3.86 -14.64 -12.17
C PRO A 104 3.44 -13.64 -13.24
N ALA A 105 3.61 -14.04 -14.52
CA ALA A 105 3.17 -13.23 -15.65
C ALA A 105 1.68 -12.91 -15.58
N GLY A 106 1.31 -11.64 -15.78
CA GLY A 106 -0.08 -11.18 -15.76
C GLY A 106 -0.74 -11.12 -14.39
N ALA A 107 -0.05 -11.52 -13.31
CA ALA A 107 -0.59 -11.57 -11.96
C ALA A 107 -0.16 -10.37 -11.09
N THR A 108 -0.89 -10.19 -10.00
CA THR A 108 -0.53 -9.25 -8.93
C THR A 108 -0.27 -10.02 -7.64
N VAL A 109 0.91 -9.82 -7.08
CA VAL A 109 1.29 -10.35 -5.76
C VAL A 109 1.18 -9.23 -4.74
N LYS A 110 0.55 -9.51 -3.61
CA LYS A 110 0.34 -8.53 -2.53
C LYS A 110 0.94 -9.01 -1.22
N ALA A 111 1.72 -8.15 -0.61
CA ALA A 111 2.17 -8.29 0.77
C ALA A 111 1.26 -7.44 1.67
N THR A 112 0.58 -8.08 2.59
CA THR A 112 -0.44 -7.49 3.45
C THR A 112 -0.29 -7.95 4.90
N PRO A 113 -0.80 -7.19 5.88
CA PRO A 113 -0.82 -7.63 7.27
C PRO A 113 -1.45 -9.03 7.43
N GLY A 114 -0.78 -9.91 8.17
CA GLY A 114 -1.24 -11.29 8.37
C GLY A 114 -0.91 -12.27 7.25
N GLY A 115 -0.24 -11.83 6.20
CA GLY A 115 0.25 -12.63 5.08
C GLY A 115 1.72 -12.39 4.81
N LEU A 116 2.08 -12.28 3.54
CA LEU A 116 3.42 -11.90 3.10
C LEU A 116 3.73 -10.46 3.53
N HIS A 117 4.94 -10.19 4.00
CA HIS A 117 5.42 -8.86 4.35
C HIS A 117 6.95 -8.81 4.36
N VAL A 118 7.48 -7.58 4.30
CA VAL A 118 8.91 -7.34 4.53
C VAL A 118 9.09 -6.94 5.99
N MET A 119 9.91 -7.67 6.70
CA MET A 119 10.25 -7.41 8.09
C MET A 119 11.54 -6.63 8.18
N LEU A 120 11.52 -5.51 8.90
CA LEU A 120 12.67 -4.67 9.19
C LEU A 120 13.12 -4.96 10.62
N LEU A 121 14.35 -5.39 10.80
CA LEU A 121 14.93 -5.72 12.10
C LEU A 121 16.08 -4.76 12.42
N GLY A 122 16.15 -4.35 13.68
CA GLY A 122 17.18 -3.40 14.12
C GLY A 122 17.01 -2.03 13.46
N LEU A 123 15.83 -1.44 13.55
CA LEU A 123 15.57 -0.07 13.09
C LEU A 123 16.51 0.91 13.80
N THR A 124 17.17 1.79 13.04
CA THR A 124 18.07 2.84 13.57
C THR A 124 17.32 3.96 14.27
N ALA A 125 16.05 4.17 13.91
CA ALA A 125 15.13 5.11 14.50
C ALA A 125 13.67 4.65 14.26
N PRO A 126 12.68 5.09 15.05
CA PRO A 126 11.27 4.81 14.78
C PRO A 126 10.85 5.33 13.41
N LEU A 127 9.99 4.57 12.73
CA LEU A 127 9.36 4.99 11.48
C LEU A 127 8.21 5.94 11.81
N ALA A 128 8.45 7.26 11.68
CA ALA A 128 7.45 8.27 12.00
C ALA A 128 6.40 8.39 10.89
N ALA A 129 5.11 8.39 11.26
CA ALA A 129 4.03 8.63 10.32
C ALA A 129 4.23 9.96 9.57
N GLY A 130 4.00 9.96 8.26
CA GLY A 130 4.20 11.12 7.40
C GLY A 130 5.64 11.32 6.90
N SER A 131 6.62 10.55 7.41
CA SER A 131 7.98 10.52 6.87
C SER A 131 8.09 9.57 5.66
N ASP A 132 9.25 9.55 5.04
CA ASP A 132 9.63 8.57 4.01
C ASP A 132 11.08 8.11 4.19
N PHE A 133 11.42 6.97 3.61
CA PHE A 133 12.79 6.46 3.56
C PHE A 133 13.04 5.66 2.29
N SER A 134 14.32 5.49 1.93
CA SER A 134 14.69 4.76 0.72
C SER A 134 14.61 3.26 0.92
N VAL A 135 14.01 2.56 -0.04
CA VAL A 135 13.92 1.11 -0.12
C VAL A 135 14.35 0.67 -1.52
N SER A 136 15.14 -0.40 -1.61
CA SER A 136 15.52 -1.03 -2.87
C SER A 136 14.94 -2.44 -2.91
N LEU A 137 14.16 -2.72 -3.96
CA LEU A 137 13.64 -4.05 -4.28
C LEU A 137 14.51 -4.67 -5.37
N HIS A 138 15.02 -5.86 -5.14
CA HIS A 138 15.91 -6.58 -6.04
C HIS A 138 15.15 -7.69 -6.73
N PHE A 139 14.83 -7.50 -8.01
CA PHE A 139 14.17 -8.50 -8.84
C PHE A 139 15.22 -9.31 -9.63
N ARG A 140 14.91 -10.57 -9.94
CA ARG A 140 15.78 -11.46 -10.67
C ARG A 140 16.07 -10.96 -12.09
N ASP A 141 15.02 -10.60 -12.81
CA ASP A 141 15.09 -10.26 -14.24
C ASP A 141 14.97 -8.75 -14.49
N ALA A 142 14.04 -8.06 -13.80
CA ALA A 142 13.87 -6.62 -13.95
C ALA A 142 15.01 -5.78 -13.34
N GLY A 143 15.77 -6.32 -12.39
CA GLY A 143 16.87 -5.62 -11.74
C GLY A 143 16.46 -4.93 -10.44
N VAL A 144 17.08 -3.80 -10.11
CA VAL A 144 16.91 -3.10 -8.83
C VAL A 144 16.05 -1.86 -9.00
N LEU A 145 14.95 -1.80 -8.24
CA LEU A 145 14.10 -0.62 -8.13
C LEU A 145 14.31 0.04 -6.78
N THR A 146 14.78 1.29 -6.78
CA THR A 146 14.91 2.10 -5.55
C THR A 146 13.86 3.20 -5.56
N LEU A 147 13.11 3.33 -4.47
CA LEU A 147 12.07 4.35 -4.32
C LEU A 147 12.01 4.87 -2.88
N LYS A 148 11.35 6.04 -2.71
CA LYS A 148 11.00 6.60 -1.41
C LYS A 148 9.67 6.01 -0.95
N VAL A 149 9.69 5.33 0.18
CA VAL A 149 8.53 4.64 0.75
C VAL A 149 7.91 5.48 1.85
N PRO A 150 6.64 5.88 1.72
CA PRO A 150 5.95 6.65 2.76
C PRO A 150 5.63 5.76 3.96
N VAL A 151 5.69 6.38 5.15
CA VAL A 151 5.28 5.79 6.42
C VAL A 151 3.86 6.25 6.76
N THR A 152 2.95 5.29 6.95
CA THR A 152 1.51 5.53 7.19
C THR A 152 1.03 4.83 8.45
#